data_a88388bec79c168a5f0f0a59e18f7b69
#
_entry.id   a88388bec79c168a5f0f0a59e18f7b69
#
_cell.length_a   1.000
_cell.length_b   1.000
_cell.length_c   1.000
_cell.angle_alpha   90.00
_cell.angle_beta   90.00
_cell.angle_gamma   90.00
#
_symmetry.space_group_name_H-M   'P 1'
#
loop_
_entity.id
_entity.type
_entity.pdbx_description
1 polymer ?
#
loop_
_entity_poly.entity_id
_entity_poly.type
_entity_poly.pdbx_seq_one_letter_code
_entity_poly.pdbx_strand_id
1 'polypeptide(L)'
;MRFDAKAGVRRITISAAAYGTDGPSTWELWLSRDGGRTFARTGAPVTTSGPGLKTHVFAGLANEPIRLEIRKTSGPKNRLDIDDIVLETAAGPAAAAATGVTGGYFENRNNPQTPAANAPATPQAPGGTGVAQDPNDANLALGNPSGATSDPANATNYLLVHPEFTIGYNANRGIPTWVSWHLDRADLGEAPRQNNFRPDPALPRQFYQVTPASYARSGFDKGHNCPSADRTADLDANAATFLMTNMVPQAPHNNQQTWAHLEEYGRSQVQRGQEIYVIMGSYGRGGTGANGFFQTLDQGRVTVPARIWKVMVILPDGTNDLQRLATDPTVRVLAVDTPNDNGVNPDWRQYLTSVDKIEAASGLDLLSALPRPVQARLQKLVDSGRAE
;
A
#
# COMPACT_ATOMS: atom_id res chain seq x y z
N MET A 1 16.70 2.61 4.17
CA MET A 1 16.02 2.26 2.89
C MET A 1 16.67 0.98 2.38
N ARG A 2 15.87 -0.06 2.04
CA ARG A 2 16.36 -1.39 1.61
C ARG A 2 15.69 -1.80 0.31
N PHE A 3 16.46 -2.49 -0.57
CA PHE A 3 15.98 -2.95 -1.87
C PHE A 3 16.60 -4.28 -2.24
N ASP A 4 15.85 -5.14 -2.94
CA ASP A 4 16.33 -6.42 -3.46
C ASP A 4 16.56 -6.34 -4.97
N ALA A 5 17.75 -6.77 -5.41
CA ALA A 5 18.07 -6.98 -6.80
C ALA A 5 18.33 -8.48 -7.04
N LYS A 6 17.38 -9.16 -7.66
CA LYS A 6 17.45 -10.60 -7.94
C LYS A 6 18.35 -10.94 -9.13
N ALA A 7 18.53 -9.98 -10.07
CA ALA A 7 19.51 -10.11 -11.15
C ALA A 7 20.91 -9.70 -10.67
N GLY A 8 21.96 -10.25 -11.29
CA GLY A 8 23.33 -9.86 -10.97
C GLY A 8 23.58 -8.39 -11.26
N VAL A 9 24.05 -7.62 -10.27
CA VAL A 9 24.28 -6.19 -10.36
C VAL A 9 25.77 -5.90 -10.51
N ARG A 10 26.14 -5.07 -11.50
CA ARG A 10 27.53 -4.61 -11.74
C ARG A 10 27.78 -3.18 -11.33
N ARG A 11 26.76 -2.35 -11.39
CA ARG A 11 26.83 -0.93 -11.04
C ARG A 11 25.52 -0.49 -10.41
N ILE A 12 25.64 0.38 -9.42
CA ILE A 12 24.52 1.09 -8.79
C ILE A 12 24.75 2.57 -8.96
N THR A 13 23.77 3.28 -9.46
CA THR A 13 23.79 4.73 -9.58
C THR A 13 22.67 5.30 -8.73
N ILE A 14 22.98 6.25 -7.84
CA ILE A 14 22.02 6.84 -6.90
C ILE A 14 22.09 8.36 -7.05
N SER A 15 20.96 9.00 -7.30
CA SER A 15 20.82 10.45 -7.27
C SER A 15 20.36 10.89 -5.89
N ALA A 16 21.12 11.78 -5.23
CA ALA A 16 20.83 12.23 -3.87
C ALA A 16 21.07 13.72 -3.66
N ALA A 17 20.29 14.33 -2.76
CA ALA A 17 20.39 15.74 -2.35
C ALA A 17 20.18 15.88 -0.83
N ALA A 18 20.56 17.03 -0.27
CA ALA A 18 20.05 17.45 1.03
C ALA A 18 18.62 18.00 0.83
N TYR A 19 17.70 17.69 1.75
CA TYR A 19 16.31 18.10 1.61
C TYR A 19 16.16 19.62 1.86
N GLY A 20 15.60 20.31 0.86
CA GLY A 20 15.25 21.73 0.97
C GLY A 20 16.43 22.62 1.39
N THR A 21 16.30 23.28 2.54
CA THR A 21 17.34 24.14 3.15
C THR A 21 18.09 23.47 4.29
N ASP A 22 17.95 22.15 4.47
CA ASP A 22 18.65 21.41 5.51
C ASP A 22 20.18 21.46 5.29
N GLY A 23 20.94 21.29 6.36
CA GLY A 23 22.39 21.15 6.28
C GLY A 23 22.82 19.87 5.54
N PRO A 24 24.15 19.71 5.29
CA PRO A 24 24.65 18.54 4.57
C PRO A 24 24.22 17.23 5.22
N SER A 25 23.79 16.27 4.40
CA SER A 25 23.40 14.93 4.84
C SER A 25 24.44 13.90 4.41
N THR A 26 24.89 13.07 5.34
CA THR A 26 25.84 11.98 5.07
C THR A 26 25.12 10.64 5.12
N TRP A 27 25.43 9.78 4.16
CA TRP A 27 24.84 8.46 4.02
C TRP A 27 25.84 7.44 3.46
N GLU A 28 25.51 6.15 3.59
CA GLU A 28 26.36 5.03 3.19
C GLU A 28 25.52 4.01 2.41
N LEU A 29 26.13 3.36 1.41
CA LEU A 29 25.56 2.20 0.73
C LEU A 29 26.08 0.92 1.38
N TRP A 30 25.19 0.03 1.77
CA TRP A 30 25.46 -1.27 2.34
C TRP A 30 24.85 -2.35 1.48
N LEU A 31 25.58 -3.44 1.21
CA LEU A 31 25.12 -4.57 0.41
C LEU A 31 25.14 -5.85 1.23
N SER A 32 24.10 -6.67 1.02
CA SER A 32 24.02 -8.04 1.50
C SER A 32 24.03 -8.99 0.29
N ARG A 33 24.75 -10.10 0.42
CA ARG A 33 24.84 -11.19 -0.58
C ARG A 33 24.26 -12.50 -0.07
N ASP A 34 23.73 -12.51 1.13
CA ASP A 34 23.22 -13.67 1.87
C ASP A 34 21.73 -13.55 2.23
N GLY A 35 20.97 -12.81 1.40
CA GLY A 35 19.53 -12.62 1.61
C GLY A 35 19.19 -11.67 2.74
N GLY A 36 20.14 -10.78 3.13
CA GLY A 36 19.89 -9.77 4.18
C GLY A 36 20.30 -10.20 5.59
N ARG A 37 21.03 -11.32 5.71
CA ARG A 37 21.55 -11.77 7.02
C ARG A 37 22.73 -10.94 7.49
N THR A 38 23.63 -10.59 6.57
CA THR A 38 24.77 -9.70 6.84
C THR A 38 24.85 -8.61 5.80
N PHE A 39 25.34 -7.43 6.21
CA PHE A 39 25.54 -6.28 5.32
C PHE A 39 26.97 -5.77 5.44
N ALA A 40 27.59 -5.50 4.29
CA ALA A 40 28.89 -4.87 4.22
C ALA A 40 28.80 -3.51 3.53
N ARG A 41 29.49 -2.50 4.06
CA ARG A 41 29.55 -1.18 3.44
C ARG A 41 30.26 -1.25 2.09
N THR A 42 29.68 -0.59 1.09
CA THR A 42 30.20 -0.50 -0.26
C THR A 42 30.58 0.95 -0.60
N GLY A 43 31.84 1.17 -0.89
CA GLY A 43 32.37 2.49 -1.15
C GLY A 43 32.59 3.36 0.11
N ALA A 44 32.98 4.61 -0.11
CA ALA A 44 33.14 5.63 0.96
C ALA A 44 31.76 6.22 1.32
N PRO A 45 31.58 6.75 2.55
CA PRO A 45 30.40 7.55 2.88
C PRO A 45 30.24 8.71 1.90
N VAL A 46 29.00 9.00 1.53
CA VAL A 46 28.65 10.10 0.63
C VAL A 46 28.08 11.25 1.44
N THR A 47 28.52 12.47 1.17
CA THR A 47 27.92 13.68 1.75
C THR A 47 27.27 14.49 0.65
N THR A 48 25.98 14.72 0.78
CA THR A 48 25.19 15.58 -0.11
C THR A 48 24.96 16.94 0.58
N SER A 49 25.02 18.01 -0.21
CA SER A 49 24.78 19.37 0.26
C SER A 49 23.93 20.13 -0.76
N GLY A 50 22.96 20.90 -0.24
CA GLY A 50 22.02 21.67 -1.06
C GLY A 50 20.93 20.82 -1.73
N PRO A 51 19.89 21.45 -2.29
CA PRO A 51 18.69 20.78 -2.78
C PRO A 51 18.82 20.20 -4.20
N GLY A 52 19.97 20.39 -4.87
CA GLY A 52 20.23 19.84 -6.19
C GLY A 52 20.67 18.40 -6.12
N LEU A 53 19.97 17.50 -6.84
CA LEU A 53 20.33 16.09 -6.96
C LEU A 53 21.74 15.93 -7.57
N LYS A 54 22.56 15.12 -6.95
CA LYS A 54 23.88 14.71 -7.44
C LYS A 54 23.92 13.20 -7.59
N THR A 55 24.45 12.77 -8.72
CA THR A 55 24.57 11.35 -9.04
C THR A 55 25.82 10.74 -8.42
N HIS A 56 25.67 9.63 -7.71
CA HIS A 56 26.73 8.85 -7.07
C HIS A 56 26.79 7.46 -7.68
N VAL A 57 27.97 7.01 -8.12
CA VAL A 57 28.16 5.75 -8.85
C VAL A 57 28.99 4.78 -8.01
N PHE A 58 28.46 3.57 -7.82
CA PHE A 58 29.12 2.43 -7.19
C PHE A 58 29.32 1.35 -8.26
N ALA A 59 30.55 1.19 -8.74
CA ALA A 59 30.91 0.28 -9.81
C ALA A 59 31.79 -0.88 -9.31
N GLY A 60 32.04 -1.87 -10.17
CA GLY A 60 32.90 -3.02 -9.85
C GLY A 60 32.25 -4.05 -8.94
N LEU A 61 30.91 -4.14 -8.94
CA LEU A 61 30.17 -5.14 -8.20
C LEU A 61 30.27 -6.52 -8.86
N ALA A 62 30.13 -7.59 -8.07
CA ALA A 62 30.43 -8.96 -8.48
C ALA A 62 29.41 -9.62 -9.40
N ASN A 63 28.44 -8.90 -9.97
CA ASN A 63 27.40 -9.41 -10.85
C ASN A 63 26.60 -10.57 -10.24
N GLU A 64 26.17 -10.40 -9.02
CA GLU A 64 25.38 -11.35 -8.24
C GLU A 64 24.10 -10.71 -7.69
N PRO A 65 23.07 -11.49 -7.32
CA PRO A 65 21.90 -10.96 -6.60
C PRO A 65 22.35 -10.31 -5.29
N ILE A 66 21.81 -9.14 -5.01
CA ILE A 66 22.12 -8.37 -3.79
C ILE A 66 20.86 -7.82 -3.17
N ARG A 67 20.92 -7.64 -1.85
CA ARG A 67 20.05 -6.70 -1.14
C ARG A 67 20.86 -5.46 -0.81
N LEU A 68 20.37 -4.29 -1.17
CA LEU A 68 21.04 -3.04 -0.88
C LEU A 68 20.30 -2.27 0.22
N GLU A 69 21.06 -1.55 1.03
CA GLU A 69 20.55 -0.70 2.10
C GLU A 69 21.29 0.64 2.07
N ILE A 70 20.52 1.74 2.06
CA ILE A 70 21.06 3.09 2.20
C ILE A 70 20.85 3.50 3.65
N ARG A 71 21.95 3.77 4.35
CA ARG A 71 21.98 4.23 5.74
C ARG A 71 22.38 5.69 5.82
N LYS A 72 21.48 6.52 6.31
CA LYS A 72 21.80 7.89 6.67
C LYS A 72 22.58 7.90 7.98
N THR A 73 23.73 8.56 8.00
CA THR A 73 24.63 8.64 9.18
C THR A 73 24.68 10.05 9.79
N SER A 74 24.18 11.07 9.08
CA SER A 74 23.98 12.41 9.65
C SER A 74 22.83 12.47 10.64
N GLY A 75 22.84 13.42 11.54
CA GLY A 75 21.82 13.58 12.58
C GLY A 75 20.40 13.81 12.03
N PRO A 76 19.36 13.75 12.90
CA PRO A 76 17.97 13.74 12.49
C PRO A 76 17.49 15.02 11.79
N LYS A 77 18.20 16.13 11.97
CA LYS A 77 17.85 17.44 11.39
C LYS A 77 18.31 17.63 9.95
N ASN A 78 19.20 16.79 9.42
CA ASN A 78 19.74 16.88 8.07
C ASN A 78 19.10 15.79 7.22
N ARG A 79 17.91 16.06 6.69
CA ARG A 79 17.15 15.10 5.88
C ARG A 79 17.88 14.83 4.56
N LEU A 80 17.80 13.60 4.09
CA LEU A 80 18.37 13.12 2.84
C LEU A 80 17.23 12.91 1.85
N ASP A 81 17.39 13.46 0.67
CA ASP A 81 16.54 13.22 -0.49
C ASP A 81 17.28 12.25 -1.42
N ILE A 82 16.63 11.14 -1.77
CA ILE A 82 17.15 10.15 -2.71
C ILE A 82 16.14 10.01 -3.82
N ASP A 83 16.60 10.25 -5.04
CA ASP A 83 15.88 10.04 -6.27
C ASP A 83 16.63 8.98 -7.08
N ASP A 84 16.06 8.45 -8.13
CA ASP A 84 16.63 7.50 -9.09
C ASP A 84 17.74 6.57 -8.54
N ILE A 85 17.37 5.32 -8.25
CA ILE A 85 18.33 4.24 -8.03
C ILE A 85 18.35 3.36 -9.28
N VAL A 86 19.43 3.42 -10.04
CA VAL A 86 19.61 2.65 -11.28
C VAL A 86 20.57 1.49 -11.03
N LEU A 87 20.12 0.28 -11.37
CA LEU A 87 20.91 -0.96 -11.25
C LEU A 87 21.28 -1.45 -12.67
N GLU A 88 22.58 -1.53 -12.98
CA GLU A 88 23.07 -2.09 -14.23
C GLU A 88 23.45 -3.56 -14.03
N THR A 89 22.91 -4.44 -14.87
CA THR A 89 23.16 -5.89 -14.87
C THR A 89 24.04 -6.32 -16.04
N ALA A 90 24.48 -7.59 -16.09
CA ALA A 90 25.37 -8.11 -17.16
C ALA A 90 24.75 -8.17 -18.56
N ALA A 91 23.45 -8.08 -18.69
CA ALA A 91 22.75 -8.20 -19.98
C ALA A 91 22.73 -6.91 -20.84
N GLY A 92 23.63 -5.96 -20.59
CA GLY A 92 23.66 -4.63 -21.20
C GLY A 92 22.76 -3.64 -20.46
N PRO A 93 22.70 -2.36 -20.87
CA PRO A 93 21.70 -1.48 -20.35
C PRO A 93 20.35 -1.98 -20.84
N ALA A 94 19.80 -2.97 -20.17
CA ALA A 94 18.37 -3.01 -20.05
C ALA A 94 18.10 -1.63 -19.44
N ALA A 95 17.41 -0.76 -20.17
CA ALA A 95 16.58 0.21 -19.49
C ALA A 95 15.82 -0.67 -18.49
N ALA A 96 16.38 -0.81 -17.30
CA ALA A 96 15.60 -1.09 -16.15
C ALA A 96 14.68 0.11 -16.17
N ALA A 97 13.49 -0.09 -16.73
CA ALA A 97 12.37 0.68 -16.30
C ALA A 97 12.56 0.63 -14.79
N ALA A 98 12.94 1.75 -14.22
CA ALA A 98 12.94 1.89 -12.80
C ALA A 98 11.51 1.58 -12.43
N THR A 99 11.27 0.32 -12.10
CA THR A 99 10.06 -0.10 -11.43
C THR A 99 10.14 0.66 -10.15
N GLY A 100 9.29 1.67 -10.07
CA GLY A 100 9.36 2.71 -9.07
C GLY A 100 9.48 2.11 -7.71
N VAL A 101 10.61 2.31 -7.12
CA VAL A 101 10.80 2.10 -5.70
C VAL A 101 10.23 3.35 -5.04
N THR A 102 8.96 3.29 -4.73
CA THR A 102 8.28 4.32 -3.94
C THR A 102 8.46 3.98 -2.47
N GLY A 103 9.49 4.54 -1.89
CA GLY A 103 9.73 4.50 -0.47
C GLY A 103 10.66 5.64 -0.09
N GLY A 104 10.18 6.86 -0.12
CA GLY A 104 10.93 8.05 0.25
C GLY A 104 10.35 9.28 -0.43
N TYR A 105 10.21 10.37 0.28
CA TYR A 105 9.67 11.64 -0.19
C TYR A 105 10.30 12.06 -1.53
N PHE A 106 9.52 12.12 -2.61
CA PHE A 106 9.95 12.61 -3.89
C PHE A 106 9.17 13.87 -4.26
N GLU A 107 9.83 15.01 -4.27
CA GLU A 107 9.40 16.17 -5.04
C GLU A 107 10.08 16.13 -6.41
N ASN A 108 9.34 15.82 -7.45
CA ASN A 108 9.80 16.04 -8.82
C ASN A 108 9.65 17.53 -9.15
N ARG A 109 10.77 18.25 -9.32
CA ARG A 109 10.78 19.61 -9.85
C ARG A 109 11.47 19.64 -11.21
N ASN A 110 10.61 19.86 -12.21
CA ASN A 110 10.90 20.52 -13.50
C ASN A 110 11.86 19.85 -14.50
N ASN A 111 11.26 19.35 -15.55
CA ASN A 111 11.88 19.52 -16.87
C ASN A 111 10.83 20.04 -17.87
N PRO A 112 11.04 21.22 -18.48
CA PRO A 112 10.22 21.71 -19.58
C PRO A 112 10.83 21.27 -20.90
N GLN A 113 10.16 20.40 -21.66
CA GLN A 113 10.43 20.31 -23.09
C GLN A 113 9.19 20.01 -23.92
N THR A 114 9.09 20.79 -24.92
CA THR A 114 8.17 21.13 -25.95
C THR A 114 7.67 19.98 -26.86
N PRO A 115 6.58 20.20 -27.62
CA PRO A 115 5.74 19.13 -28.15
C PRO A 115 6.15 18.71 -29.56
N ALA A 116 5.92 17.46 -29.90
CA ALA A 116 5.88 17.00 -31.28
C ALA A 116 4.50 16.47 -31.66
N ALA A 117 4.07 16.81 -32.85
CA ALA A 117 2.73 16.84 -33.37
C ALA A 117 2.17 15.49 -33.85
N ASN A 118 0.86 15.36 -33.69
CA ASN A 118 -0.19 14.69 -34.47
C ASN A 118 0.11 13.57 -35.47
N ALA A 119 -0.54 12.43 -35.24
CA ALA A 119 -1.24 11.66 -36.28
C ALA A 119 -2.45 10.93 -35.68
N PRO A 120 -3.56 10.72 -36.41
CA PRO A 120 -4.86 10.36 -35.84
C PRO A 120 -5.00 8.87 -35.55
N ALA A 121 -5.60 8.55 -34.41
CA ALA A 121 -5.89 7.22 -33.99
C ALA A 121 -7.24 6.70 -34.50
N THR A 122 -7.21 5.49 -35.02
CA THR A 122 -8.40 4.67 -35.31
C THR A 122 -8.91 4.02 -34.02
N PRO A 123 -10.21 3.89 -33.79
CA PRO A 123 -10.73 3.31 -32.56
C PRO A 123 -10.58 1.79 -32.57
N GLN A 124 -9.81 1.28 -31.63
CA GLN A 124 -9.70 -0.16 -31.35
C GLN A 124 -10.41 -0.47 -30.03
N ALA A 125 -11.19 -1.55 -30.02
CA ALA A 125 -11.98 -2.01 -28.89
C ALA A 125 -11.12 -2.31 -27.65
N PRO A 126 -11.67 -2.28 -26.43
CA PRO A 126 -10.91 -2.35 -25.19
C PRO A 126 -10.39 -3.76 -24.94
N GLY A 127 -9.15 -3.99 -25.35
CA GLY A 127 -8.33 -5.07 -24.81
C GLY A 127 -7.59 -4.52 -23.59
N GLY A 128 -7.95 -4.97 -22.39
CA GLY A 128 -7.29 -4.58 -21.15
C GLY A 128 -5.80 -4.95 -21.21
N THR A 129 -4.94 -3.97 -21.43
CA THR A 129 -3.52 -4.08 -21.13
C THR A 129 -3.37 -3.79 -19.64
N GLY A 130 -3.50 -4.84 -18.81
CA GLY A 130 -3.14 -4.75 -17.41
C GLY A 130 -1.69 -4.28 -17.30
N VAL A 131 -1.45 -3.23 -16.52
CA VAL A 131 -0.10 -2.92 -16.02
C VAL A 131 0.37 -4.21 -15.38
N ALA A 132 1.51 -4.76 -15.82
CA ALA A 132 2.08 -5.97 -15.25
C ALA A 132 2.26 -5.69 -13.74
N GLN A 133 1.50 -6.44 -12.91
CA GLN A 133 1.70 -6.41 -11.47
C GLN A 133 3.16 -6.79 -11.21
N ASP A 134 3.81 -6.08 -10.29
CA ASP A 134 5.08 -6.56 -9.77
C ASP A 134 4.79 -7.92 -9.12
N PRO A 135 5.32 -9.04 -9.64
CA PRO A 135 5.10 -10.35 -9.07
C PRO A 135 5.69 -10.49 -7.65
N ASN A 136 6.34 -9.43 -7.16
CA ASN A 136 6.91 -9.34 -5.82
C ASN A 136 6.14 -8.37 -4.91
N ASP A 137 5.08 -7.73 -5.37
CA ASP A 137 4.20 -6.94 -4.50
C ASP A 137 3.24 -7.88 -3.77
N ALA A 138 3.64 -8.33 -2.58
CA ALA A 138 2.80 -9.17 -1.73
C ALA A 138 1.43 -8.51 -1.44
N ASN A 139 1.36 -7.18 -1.39
CA ASN A 139 0.12 -6.45 -1.12
C ASN A 139 -0.90 -6.55 -2.27
N LEU A 140 -0.46 -6.86 -3.50
CA LEU A 140 -1.32 -7.09 -4.67
C LEU A 140 -1.29 -8.54 -5.18
N ALA A 141 -0.79 -9.49 -4.40
CA ALA A 141 -0.72 -10.89 -4.82
C ALA A 141 -2.07 -11.46 -5.28
N LEU A 142 -3.18 -11.01 -4.69
CA LEU A 142 -4.53 -11.42 -5.08
C LEU A 142 -5.12 -10.65 -6.26
N GLY A 143 -4.40 -9.66 -6.79
CA GLY A 143 -4.80 -8.87 -7.95
C GLY A 143 -5.14 -7.40 -7.63
N ASN A 144 -5.39 -6.66 -8.70
CA ASN A 144 -5.82 -5.25 -8.64
C ASN A 144 -7.33 -5.20 -8.85
N PRO A 145 -8.15 -5.01 -7.79
CA PRO A 145 -9.60 -5.21 -7.84
C PRO A 145 -10.37 -4.33 -8.81
N SER A 146 -9.79 -3.21 -9.22
CA SER A 146 -10.46 -2.21 -10.07
C SER A 146 -9.69 -1.87 -11.34
N GLY A 147 -8.52 -2.51 -11.58
CA GLY A 147 -7.61 -2.08 -12.63
C GLY A 147 -7.10 -0.65 -12.41
N ALA A 148 -6.87 -0.24 -11.15
CA ALA A 148 -6.34 1.08 -10.82
C ALA A 148 -4.97 1.31 -11.46
N THR A 149 -4.70 2.55 -11.87
CA THR A 149 -3.44 2.93 -12.51
C THR A 149 -2.83 4.15 -11.83
N SER A 150 -1.51 4.29 -11.88
CA SER A 150 -0.79 5.46 -11.38
C SER A 150 -0.83 6.67 -12.33
N ASP A 151 -1.70 6.65 -13.34
CA ASP A 151 -1.94 7.79 -14.19
C ASP A 151 -2.86 8.80 -13.48
N PRO A 152 -2.41 10.03 -13.20
CA PRO A 152 -3.23 11.07 -12.57
C PRO A 152 -4.47 11.49 -13.37
N ALA A 153 -4.56 11.13 -14.65
CA ALA A 153 -5.79 11.31 -15.41
C ALA A 153 -6.92 10.39 -14.94
N ASN A 154 -6.57 9.27 -14.30
CA ASN A 154 -7.51 8.31 -13.72
C ASN A 154 -7.88 8.68 -12.26
N ALA A 155 -8.39 9.87 -12.04
CA ALA A 155 -8.64 10.44 -10.71
C ALA A 155 -9.63 9.64 -9.86
N THR A 156 -10.51 8.85 -10.47
CA THR A 156 -11.51 8.05 -9.74
C THR A 156 -11.03 6.65 -9.38
N ASN A 157 -9.87 6.24 -9.94
CA ASN A 157 -9.30 4.92 -9.75
C ASN A 157 -7.75 4.99 -9.81
N TYR A 158 -7.17 5.86 -8.96
CA TYR A 158 -5.75 6.11 -8.92
C TYR A 158 -5.03 5.08 -8.04
N LEU A 159 -3.98 4.44 -8.56
CA LEU A 159 -3.18 3.46 -7.82
C LEU A 159 -2.08 4.17 -7.03
N LEU A 160 -2.10 3.99 -5.72
CA LEU A 160 -1.02 4.35 -4.80
C LEU A 160 -0.39 3.08 -4.26
N VAL A 161 0.93 2.94 -4.42
CA VAL A 161 1.69 1.80 -3.91
C VAL A 161 2.59 2.27 -2.78
N HIS A 162 2.39 1.71 -1.60
CA HIS A 162 3.24 1.87 -0.43
C HIS A 162 3.84 0.51 -0.05
N PRO A 163 5.01 0.46 0.58
CA PRO A 163 5.57 -0.81 1.05
C PRO A 163 4.63 -1.58 1.98
N GLU A 164 3.83 -0.86 2.76
CA GLU A 164 2.96 -1.41 3.79
C GLU A 164 1.59 -1.83 3.26
N PHE A 165 1.12 -1.22 2.17
CA PHE A 165 -0.19 -1.49 1.55
C PHE A 165 -0.32 -0.83 0.19
N THR A 166 -1.24 -1.30 -0.63
CA THR A 166 -1.57 -0.69 -1.93
C THR A 166 -3.02 -0.23 -1.94
N ILE A 167 -3.27 0.92 -2.58
CA ILE A 167 -4.56 1.63 -2.55
C ILE A 167 -5.10 1.85 -3.95
N GLY A 168 -6.37 1.55 -4.18
CA GLY A 168 -7.16 2.14 -5.26
C GLY A 168 -7.89 3.37 -4.76
N TYR A 169 -7.34 4.56 -5.02
CA TYR A 169 -7.84 5.82 -4.48
C TYR A 169 -8.85 6.50 -5.40
N ASN A 170 -9.90 7.06 -4.84
CA ASN A 170 -10.88 7.86 -5.57
C ASN A 170 -10.77 9.33 -5.13
N ALA A 171 -10.07 10.15 -5.91
CA ALA A 171 -9.84 11.56 -5.60
C ALA A 171 -11.13 12.39 -5.57
N ASN A 172 -12.16 12.01 -6.35
CA ASN A 172 -13.45 12.69 -6.34
C ASN A 172 -14.26 12.40 -5.06
N ARG A 173 -13.97 11.27 -4.40
CA ARG A 173 -14.58 10.90 -3.13
C ARG A 173 -13.73 11.30 -1.92
N GLY A 174 -12.43 11.58 -2.12
CA GLY A 174 -11.47 11.87 -1.06
C GLY A 174 -11.21 10.70 -0.12
N ILE A 175 -11.43 9.46 -0.57
CA ILE A 175 -11.24 8.21 0.19
C ILE A 175 -10.77 7.09 -0.74
N PRO A 176 -10.13 6.03 -0.21
CA PRO A 176 -9.87 4.82 -0.98
C PRO A 176 -11.17 4.11 -1.38
N THR A 177 -11.20 3.53 -2.57
CA THR A 177 -12.22 2.56 -2.98
C THR A 177 -11.90 1.20 -2.36
N TRP A 178 -10.61 0.85 -2.35
CA TRP A 178 -10.08 -0.34 -1.70
C TRP A 178 -8.63 -0.09 -1.25
N VAL A 179 -8.19 -0.87 -0.26
CA VAL A 179 -6.81 -0.98 0.22
C VAL A 179 -6.50 -2.46 0.36
N SER A 180 -5.35 -2.90 -0.12
CA SER A 180 -4.89 -4.29 -0.05
C SER A 180 -3.55 -4.39 0.64
N TRP A 181 -3.37 -5.39 1.51
CA TRP A 181 -2.11 -5.68 2.19
C TRP A 181 -1.96 -7.15 2.53
N HIS A 182 -0.71 -7.60 2.58
CA HIS A 182 -0.33 -8.88 3.16
C HIS A 182 0.00 -8.67 4.64
N LEU A 183 -0.30 -9.63 5.47
CA LEU A 183 -0.02 -9.63 6.91
C LEU A 183 0.53 -10.98 7.32
N ASP A 184 1.76 -10.98 7.80
CA ASP A 184 2.44 -12.14 8.38
C ASP A 184 3.08 -11.83 9.74
N ARG A 185 3.82 -12.78 10.26
CA ARG A 185 4.49 -12.63 11.56
C ARG A 185 5.57 -11.55 11.57
N ALA A 186 6.21 -11.28 10.43
CA ALA A 186 7.28 -10.28 10.33
C ALA A 186 6.75 -8.83 10.42
N ASP A 187 5.48 -8.60 10.10
CA ASP A 187 4.82 -7.30 10.22
C ASP A 187 4.50 -6.91 11.68
N LEU A 188 4.48 -7.91 12.56
CA LEU A 188 4.10 -7.74 13.96
C LEU A 188 5.33 -7.63 14.87
N GLY A 189 5.46 -6.52 15.58
CA GLY A 189 6.53 -6.20 16.51
C GLY A 189 6.02 -5.34 17.67
N GLU A 190 6.89 -4.49 18.22
CA GLU A 190 6.61 -3.67 19.41
C GLU A 190 6.62 -2.16 19.12
N ALA A 191 6.63 -1.75 17.85
CA ALA A 191 6.62 -0.33 17.51
C ALA A 191 5.35 0.36 18.05
N PRO A 192 5.48 1.43 18.85
CA PRO A 192 4.34 2.11 19.41
C PRO A 192 3.53 2.83 18.33
N ARG A 193 2.22 2.92 18.54
CA ARG A 193 1.29 3.64 17.68
C ARG A 193 1.69 5.11 17.53
N GLN A 194 1.90 5.57 16.29
CA GLN A 194 2.48 6.88 16.00
C GLN A 194 1.46 8.05 16.08
N ASN A 195 0.19 7.81 15.80
CA ASN A 195 -0.88 8.82 15.80
C ASN A 195 -0.59 10.09 14.97
N ASN A 196 0.32 10.02 14.01
CA ASN A 196 0.81 11.13 13.20
C ASN A 196 0.02 11.31 11.89
N PHE A 197 -1.30 11.39 11.99
CA PHE A 197 -2.18 11.59 10.84
C PHE A 197 -1.72 12.77 9.98
N ARG A 198 -1.56 12.55 8.68
CA ARG A 198 -1.04 13.54 7.74
C ARG A 198 -1.51 13.27 6.31
N PRO A 199 -1.54 14.29 5.43
CA PRO A 199 -1.71 14.08 4.01
C PRO A 199 -0.66 13.10 3.46
N ASP A 200 -1.04 12.38 2.41
CA ASP A 200 -0.13 11.47 1.72
C ASP A 200 0.71 12.23 0.70
N PRO A 201 2.04 12.29 0.85
CA PRO A 201 2.89 13.00 -0.09
C PRO A 201 2.98 12.32 -1.47
N ALA A 202 2.63 11.03 -1.57
CA ALA A 202 2.58 10.30 -2.84
C ALA A 202 1.31 10.61 -3.66
N LEU A 203 0.28 11.20 -3.04
CA LEU A 203 -0.94 11.60 -3.75
C LEU A 203 -0.66 12.79 -4.67
N PRO A 204 -0.98 12.74 -5.98
CA PRO A 204 -0.76 13.85 -6.90
C PRO A 204 -1.32 15.19 -6.38
N ARG A 205 -0.55 16.26 -6.49
CA ARG A 205 -0.91 17.60 -5.96
C ARG A 205 -2.19 18.19 -6.56
N GLN A 206 -2.55 17.75 -7.75
CA GLN A 206 -3.80 18.17 -8.39
C GLN A 206 -5.04 17.58 -7.73
N PHE A 207 -4.90 16.50 -6.94
CA PHE A 207 -5.98 15.93 -6.16
C PHE A 207 -6.11 16.66 -4.82
N TYR A 208 -7.33 16.71 -4.31
CA TYR A 208 -7.56 17.29 -3.01
C TYR A 208 -6.80 16.51 -1.91
N GLN A 209 -5.97 17.23 -1.16
CA GLN A 209 -5.18 16.66 -0.06
C GLN A 209 -6.03 16.63 1.20
N VAL A 210 -6.60 15.45 1.51
CA VAL A 210 -7.35 15.24 2.74
C VAL A 210 -6.42 15.40 3.94
N THR A 211 -6.87 16.11 4.96
CA THR A 211 -6.11 16.37 6.19
C THR A 211 -6.88 15.88 7.42
N PRO A 212 -6.25 15.77 8.58
CA PRO A 212 -6.96 15.47 9.82
C PRO A 212 -8.10 16.46 10.13
N ALA A 213 -7.97 17.73 9.71
CA ALA A 213 -8.99 18.75 9.86
C ALA A 213 -10.26 18.47 9.05
N SER A 214 -10.15 17.72 7.94
CA SER A 214 -11.29 17.30 7.11
C SER A 214 -12.31 16.43 7.87
N TYR A 215 -11.90 15.82 8.98
CA TYR A 215 -12.73 14.99 9.85
C TYR A 215 -13.18 15.73 11.13
N ALA A 216 -12.68 16.95 11.36
CA ALA A 216 -12.91 17.65 12.61
C ALA A 216 -14.40 17.88 12.85
N ARG A 217 -14.86 17.59 14.08
CA ARG A 217 -16.25 17.76 14.53
C ARG A 217 -17.31 17.05 13.68
N SER A 218 -16.91 16.08 12.87
CA SER A 218 -17.84 15.33 12.01
C SER A 218 -18.67 14.29 12.77
N GLY A 219 -18.16 13.79 13.89
CA GLY A 219 -18.73 12.63 14.59
C GLY A 219 -18.32 11.30 13.96
N PHE A 220 -17.40 11.31 12.98
CA PHE A 220 -16.78 10.14 12.42
C PHE A 220 -15.31 10.05 12.82
N ASP A 221 -14.85 8.84 13.06
CA ASP A 221 -13.42 8.55 13.23
C ASP A 221 -12.69 8.57 11.89
N LYS A 222 -11.39 8.81 11.95
CA LYS A 222 -10.46 8.46 10.88
C LYS A 222 -10.22 6.96 10.92
N GLY A 223 -11.16 6.20 10.34
CA GLY A 223 -11.07 4.73 10.29
C GLY A 223 -9.94 4.29 9.38
N HIS A 224 -9.04 3.47 9.91
CA HIS A 224 -7.96 2.89 9.13
C HIS A 224 -8.51 1.79 8.21
N ASN A 225 -8.02 1.73 6.98
CA ASN A 225 -8.16 0.53 6.15
C ASN A 225 -7.09 -0.50 6.57
N CYS A 226 -5.80 -0.27 6.28
CA CYS A 226 -4.72 -1.04 6.89
C CYS A 226 -4.45 -0.49 8.30
N PRO A 227 -4.73 -1.26 9.38
CA PRO A 227 -4.64 -0.75 10.73
C PRO A 227 -3.21 -0.64 11.21
N SER A 228 -2.94 0.32 12.11
CA SER A 228 -1.59 0.51 12.66
C SER A 228 -1.08 -0.70 13.44
N ALA A 229 -1.98 -1.50 14.01
CA ALA A 229 -1.61 -2.72 14.74
C ALA A 229 -1.15 -3.86 13.83
N ASP A 230 -1.42 -3.79 12.52
CA ASP A 230 -0.91 -4.74 11.52
C ASP A 230 0.48 -4.35 11.00
N ARG A 231 1.02 -3.20 11.40
CA ARG A 231 2.32 -2.65 11.00
C ARG A 231 3.08 -2.17 12.23
N THR A 232 3.51 -3.11 13.06
CA THR A 232 4.23 -2.84 14.31
C THR A 232 5.67 -3.35 14.30
N ALA A 233 6.18 -3.80 13.16
CA ALA A 233 7.56 -4.24 13.01
C ALA A 233 8.56 -3.10 13.28
N ASP A 234 8.25 -1.89 12.79
CA ASP A 234 9.07 -0.70 13.00
C ASP A 234 8.23 0.59 13.00
N LEU A 235 8.88 1.72 13.35
CA LEU A 235 8.19 3.02 13.47
C LEU A 235 7.71 3.58 12.13
N ASP A 236 8.44 3.35 11.05
CA ASP A 236 8.14 3.90 9.73
C ASP A 236 6.94 3.15 9.12
N ALA A 237 6.92 1.82 9.22
CA ALA A 237 5.79 1.00 8.82
C ALA A 237 4.52 1.39 9.60
N ASN A 238 4.62 1.60 10.92
CA ASN A 238 3.49 2.07 11.71
C ASN A 238 3.06 3.48 11.29
N ALA A 239 3.99 4.39 11.08
CA ALA A 239 3.71 5.77 10.68
C ALA A 239 3.03 5.85 9.30
N ALA A 240 3.34 4.95 8.36
CA ALA A 240 2.72 4.90 7.04
C ALA A 240 1.21 4.65 7.13
N THR A 241 0.75 3.88 8.11
CA THR A 241 -0.69 3.61 8.28
C THR A 241 -1.52 4.86 8.60
N PHE A 242 -0.90 5.97 9.06
CA PHE A 242 -1.56 7.23 9.39
C PHE A 242 -1.65 8.22 8.22
N LEU A 243 -1.32 7.80 7.00
CA LEU A 243 -1.59 8.58 5.79
C LEU A 243 -3.09 8.73 5.57
N MET A 244 -3.54 9.96 5.26
CA MET A 244 -4.97 10.23 5.09
C MET A 244 -5.59 9.51 3.90
N THR A 245 -4.79 9.03 2.95
CA THR A 245 -5.23 8.15 1.85
C THR A 245 -5.61 6.74 2.31
N ASN A 246 -5.14 6.31 3.48
CA ASN A 246 -5.53 5.06 4.13
C ASN A 246 -6.79 5.20 5.02
N MET A 247 -7.39 6.40 5.10
CA MET A 247 -8.50 6.70 5.99
C MET A 247 -9.85 6.70 5.29
N VAL A 248 -10.87 6.26 6.03
CA VAL A 248 -12.27 6.35 5.64
C VAL A 248 -13.10 6.94 6.80
N PRO A 249 -14.09 7.83 6.55
CA PRO A 249 -15.00 8.24 7.62
C PRO A 249 -15.79 7.04 8.14
N GLN A 250 -15.49 6.61 9.36
CA GLN A 250 -16.09 5.44 9.99
C GLN A 250 -16.84 5.82 11.26
N ALA A 251 -18.04 5.27 11.44
CA ALA A 251 -18.82 5.48 12.65
C ALA A 251 -18.04 4.97 13.87
N PRO A 252 -17.92 5.75 14.97
CA PRO A 252 -17.08 5.38 16.12
C PRO A 252 -17.36 4.00 16.68
N HIS A 253 -18.61 3.61 16.82
CA HIS A 253 -18.95 2.30 17.36
C HIS A 253 -18.52 1.16 16.41
N ASN A 254 -18.69 1.37 15.08
CA ASN A 254 -18.17 0.44 14.09
C ASN A 254 -16.64 0.33 14.18
N ASN A 255 -15.93 1.46 14.16
CA ASN A 255 -14.47 1.50 14.19
C ASN A 255 -13.87 0.90 15.47
N GLN A 256 -14.37 1.34 16.62
CA GLN A 256 -13.75 1.06 17.93
C GLN A 256 -14.16 -0.28 18.53
N GLN A 257 -15.21 -0.92 18.04
CA GLN A 257 -15.71 -2.20 18.55
C GLN A 257 -15.78 -3.28 17.47
N THR A 258 -16.74 -3.20 16.55
CA THR A 258 -16.97 -4.25 15.53
C THR A 258 -15.70 -4.50 14.70
N TRP A 259 -15.08 -3.42 14.21
CA TRP A 259 -13.89 -3.48 13.37
C TRP A 259 -12.64 -3.86 14.17
N ALA A 260 -12.46 -3.26 15.34
CA ALA A 260 -11.33 -3.58 16.23
C ALA A 260 -11.29 -5.08 16.59
N HIS A 261 -12.45 -5.69 16.90
CA HIS A 261 -12.55 -7.12 17.20
C HIS A 261 -12.24 -8.00 15.97
N LEU A 262 -12.67 -7.57 14.76
CA LEU A 262 -12.33 -8.28 13.51
C LEU A 262 -10.83 -8.24 13.22
N GLU A 263 -10.19 -7.09 13.41
CA GLU A 263 -8.75 -6.91 13.22
C GLU A 263 -7.92 -7.70 14.24
N GLU A 264 -8.36 -7.70 15.48
CA GLU A 264 -7.74 -8.53 16.55
C GLU A 264 -7.85 -10.03 16.22
N TYR A 265 -9.01 -10.47 15.71
CA TYR A 265 -9.18 -11.83 15.21
C TYR A 265 -8.17 -12.16 14.11
N GLY A 266 -7.99 -11.28 13.09
CA GLY A 266 -6.99 -11.47 12.04
C GLY A 266 -5.58 -11.65 12.61
N ARG A 267 -5.12 -10.72 13.45
CA ARG A 267 -3.80 -10.82 14.09
C ARG A 267 -3.65 -12.08 14.96
N SER A 268 -4.74 -12.55 15.59
CA SER A 268 -4.70 -13.81 16.35
C SER A 268 -4.44 -15.02 15.46
N GLN A 269 -4.88 -15.01 14.19
CA GLN A 269 -4.56 -16.07 13.23
C GLN A 269 -3.08 -16.05 12.87
N VAL A 270 -2.51 -14.86 12.62
CA VAL A 270 -1.07 -14.70 12.36
C VAL A 270 -0.22 -15.20 13.54
N GLN A 271 -0.63 -14.92 14.78
CA GLN A 271 0.05 -15.43 15.97
C GLN A 271 -0.01 -16.97 16.07
N ARG A 272 -0.95 -17.63 15.40
CA ARG A 272 -1.09 -19.08 15.30
C ARG A 272 -0.36 -19.70 14.10
N GLY A 273 0.46 -18.92 13.38
CA GLY A 273 1.24 -19.40 12.24
C GLY A 273 0.47 -19.37 10.92
N GLN A 274 -0.52 -18.48 10.80
CA GLN A 274 -1.15 -18.18 9.53
C GLN A 274 -0.54 -16.91 8.94
N GLU A 275 -0.69 -16.72 7.64
CA GLU A 275 -0.56 -15.45 6.94
C GLU A 275 -1.91 -15.05 6.35
N ILE A 276 -2.10 -13.76 6.10
CA ILE A 276 -3.38 -13.24 5.66
C ILE A 276 -3.19 -12.22 4.52
N TYR A 277 -3.89 -12.44 3.43
CA TYR A 277 -4.09 -11.40 2.42
C TYR A 277 -5.39 -10.67 2.72
N VAL A 278 -5.33 -9.36 2.90
CA VAL A 278 -6.48 -8.55 3.27
C VAL A 278 -6.80 -7.56 2.15
N ILE A 279 -8.07 -7.49 1.78
CA ILE A 279 -8.59 -6.41 0.95
C ILE A 279 -9.76 -5.78 1.71
N MET A 280 -9.68 -4.48 1.92
CA MET A 280 -10.72 -3.71 2.59
C MET A 280 -11.17 -2.55 1.70
N GLY A 281 -12.44 -2.18 1.79
CA GLY A 281 -12.94 -1.04 1.06
C GLY A 281 -14.32 -0.58 1.52
N SER A 282 -14.91 0.31 0.72
CA SER A 282 -16.20 0.89 1.08
C SER A 282 -17.03 1.22 -0.16
N TYR A 283 -18.35 1.20 -0.01
CA TYR A 283 -19.26 1.58 -1.08
C TYR A 283 -20.48 2.34 -0.58
N GLY A 284 -21.28 2.84 -1.52
CA GLY A 284 -22.45 3.67 -1.23
C GLY A 284 -22.09 5.06 -0.72
N ARG A 285 -23.08 5.77 -0.21
CA ARG A 285 -22.95 7.14 0.31
C ARG A 285 -23.92 7.37 1.44
N GLY A 286 -23.41 7.90 2.55
CA GLY A 286 -24.15 8.23 3.77
C GLY A 286 -23.98 7.20 4.88
N GLY A 287 -23.62 7.67 6.08
CA GLY A 287 -23.47 6.88 7.30
C GLY A 287 -23.90 7.67 8.51
N THR A 288 -24.07 7.00 9.66
CA THR A 288 -24.52 7.61 10.92
C THR A 288 -23.40 7.56 11.95
N GLY A 289 -22.73 8.69 12.14
CA GLY A 289 -21.71 8.88 13.18
C GLY A 289 -22.28 9.36 14.50
N ALA A 290 -21.41 9.80 15.42
CA ALA A 290 -21.81 10.31 16.73
C ALA A 290 -22.68 11.59 16.63
N ASN A 291 -22.54 12.39 15.57
CA ASN A 291 -23.28 13.64 15.35
C ASN A 291 -24.45 13.48 14.35
N GLY A 292 -24.85 12.23 14.05
CA GLY A 292 -25.96 11.94 13.14
C GLY A 292 -25.52 11.51 11.76
N PHE A 293 -26.46 11.58 10.80
CA PHE A 293 -26.28 11.12 9.44
C PHE A 293 -25.59 12.17 8.56
N PHE A 294 -24.52 11.75 7.87
CA PHE A 294 -23.82 12.59 6.89
C PHE A 294 -23.55 11.80 5.60
N GLN A 295 -23.62 12.47 4.47
CA GLN A 295 -23.21 11.91 3.18
C GLN A 295 -21.77 12.29 2.81
N THR A 296 -21.31 13.41 3.32
CA THR A 296 -19.96 13.93 3.05
C THR A 296 -19.47 14.74 4.25
N LEU A 297 -18.17 14.84 4.36
CA LEU A 297 -17.46 15.74 5.27
C LEU A 297 -16.74 16.82 4.45
N ASP A 298 -16.14 17.79 5.15
CA ASP A 298 -15.24 18.78 4.57
C ASP A 298 -15.82 19.46 3.30
N GLN A 299 -17.00 20.05 3.44
CA GLN A 299 -17.67 20.79 2.36
C GLN A 299 -17.93 19.93 1.09
N GLY A 300 -18.15 18.63 1.26
CA GLY A 300 -18.42 17.71 0.15
C GLY A 300 -17.21 16.98 -0.43
N ARG A 301 -15.99 17.26 0.06
CA ARG A 301 -14.75 16.74 -0.50
C ARG A 301 -14.42 15.32 -0.02
N VAL A 302 -14.93 14.91 1.12
CA VAL A 302 -14.72 13.58 1.68
C VAL A 302 -16.05 12.85 1.76
N THR A 303 -16.22 11.77 1.02
CA THR A 303 -17.45 10.96 1.04
C THR A 303 -17.51 10.13 2.31
N VAL A 304 -18.66 10.16 3.00
CA VAL A 304 -18.99 9.17 4.03
C VAL A 304 -19.61 7.97 3.33
N PRO A 305 -19.00 6.77 3.37
CA PRO A 305 -19.58 5.59 2.73
C PRO A 305 -20.74 5.04 3.54
N ALA A 306 -21.67 4.36 2.87
CA ALA A 306 -22.80 3.71 3.53
C ALA A 306 -22.40 2.39 4.18
N ARG A 307 -21.43 1.70 3.58
CA ARG A 307 -20.96 0.40 4.04
C ARG A 307 -19.45 0.30 3.95
N ILE A 308 -18.88 -0.49 4.84
CA ILE A 308 -17.46 -0.79 4.92
C ILE A 308 -17.32 -2.31 4.98
N TRP A 309 -16.46 -2.86 4.13
CA TRP A 309 -16.24 -4.29 4.01
C TRP A 309 -14.76 -4.66 4.12
N LYS A 310 -14.50 -5.91 4.51
CA LYS A 310 -13.16 -6.49 4.59
C LYS A 310 -13.21 -7.95 4.14
N VAL A 311 -12.27 -8.36 3.31
CA VAL A 311 -12.01 -9.75 2.93
C VAL A 311 -10.65 -10.14 3.46
N MET A 312 -10.58 -11.25 4.16
CA MET A 312 -9.35 -11.86 4.65
C MET A 312 -9.22 -13.25 4.03
N VAL A 313 -8.17 -13.49 3.27
CA VAL A 313 -7.80 -14.82 2.79
C VAL A 313 -6.70 -15.34 3.70
N ILE A 314 -7.02 -16.38 4.47
CA ILE A 314 -6.20 -16.92 5.55
C ILE A 314 -5.67 -18.28 5.13
N LEU A 315 -4.36 -18.47 5.24
CA LEU A 315 -3.67 -19.72 4.91
C LEU A 315 -2.47 -19.92 5.86
N PRO A 316 -1.97 -21.16 6.03
CA PRO A 316 -0.74 -21.38 6.79
C PRO A 316 0.42 -20.54 6.23
N ASP A 317 1.25 -19.94 7.11
CA ASP A 317 2.42 -19.17 6.71
C ASP A 317 3.38 -20.02 5.85
N GLY A 318 3.86 -19.47 4.72
CA GLY A 318 4.73 -20.22 3.82
C GLY A 318 5.11 -19.51 2.52
N THR A 319 5.34 -20.27 1.47
CA THR A 319 5.74 -19.80 0.15
C THR A 319 4.84 -20.38 -0.94
N ASN A 320 4.85 -19.77 -2.14
CA ASN A 320 4.02 -20.17 -3.29
C ASN A 320 2.50 -20.05 -3.04
N ASP A 321 2.09 -18.97 -2.44
CA ASP A 321 0.75 -18.73 -1.91
C ASP A 321 -0.34 -18.82 -2.97
N LEU A 322 -0.14 -18.25 -4.16
CA LEU A 322 -1.12 -18.36 -5.26
C LEU A 322 -1.38 -19.82 -5.65
N GLN A 323 -0.35 -20.68 -5.60
CA GLN A 323 -0.53 -22.12 -5.86
C GLN A 323 -1.27 -22.80 -4.70
N ARG A 324 -0.91 -22.47 -3.45
CA ARG A 324 -1.59 -23.00 -2.25
C ARG A 324 -3.05 -22.57 -2.19
N LEU A 325 -3.38 -21.34 -2.52
CA LEU A 325 -4.75 -20.85 -2.63
C LEU A 325 -5.59 -21.67 -3.63
N ALA A 326 -4.95 -22.23 -4.66
CA ALA A 326 -5.64 -23.09 -5.62
C ALA A 326 -5.89 -24.51 -5.11
N THR A 327 -4.99 -25.08 -4.28
CA THR A 327 -4.92 -26.50 -3.98
C THR A 327 -5.12 -26.88 -2.51
N ASP A 328 -4.83 -25.96 -1.58
CA ASP A 328 -4.90 -26.24 -0.14
C ASP A 328 -6.37 -26.13 0.34
N PRO A 329 -6.94 -27.23 0.89
CA PRO A 329 -8.31 -27.23 1.40
C PRO A 329 -8.46 -26.46 2.73
N THR A 330 -7.37 -26.13 3.41
CA THR A 330 -7.37 -25.40 4.68
C THR A 330 -7.49 -23.88 4.50
N VAL A 331 -7.38 -23.38 3.26
CA VAL A 331 -7.57 -21.96 2.94
C VAL A 331 -8.97 -21.52 3.36
N ARG A 332 -9.00 -20.46 4.13
CA ARG A 332 -10.24 -19.83 4.59
C ARG A 332 -10.40 -18.46 3.94
N VAL A 333 -11.64 -18.13 3.58
CA VAL A 333 -12.00 -16.80 3.07
C VAL A 333 -13.09 -16.21 3.95
N LEU A 334 -12.71 -15.23 4.72
CA LEU A 334 -13.59 -14.52 5.64
C LEU A 334 -13.94 -13.17 5.04
N ALA A 335 -15.21 -12.94 4.78
CA ALA A 335 -15.73 -11.70 4.23
C ALA A 335 -16.76 -11.09 5.20
N VAL A 336 -16.60 -9.81 5.51
CA VAL A 336 -17.47 -9.03 6.42
C VAL A 336 -17.90 -7.76 5.72
N ASP A 337 -19.19 -7.41 5.81
CA ASP A 337 -19.76 -6.19 5.23
C ASP A 337 -20.70 -5.52 6.24
N THR A 338 -20.27 -4.41 6.84
CA THR A 338 -21.00 -3.71 7.89
C THR A 338 -21.65 -2.42 7.39
N PRO A 339 -22.83 -2.04 7.91
CA PRO A 339 -23.29 -0.66 7.77
C PRO A 339 -22.32 0.30 8.49
N ASN A 340 -22.11 1.49 7.90
CA ASN A 340 -21.32 2.55 8.55
C ASN A 340 -22.21 3.35 9.51
N ASP A 341 -22.53 2.74 10.64
CA ASP A 341 -23.52 3.22 11.59
C ASP A 341 -23.09 2.96 13.04
N ASN A 342 -23.45 3.87 13.96
CA ASN A 342 -23.20 3.68 15.39
C ASN A 342 -24.12 2.64 16.07
N GLY A 343 -25.17 2.20 15.42
CA GLY A 343 -26.06 1.14 15.89
C GLY A 343 -25.61 -0.27 15.54
N VAL A 344 -24.42 -0.46 14.93
CA VAL A 344 -23.93 -1.79 14.56
C VAL A 344 -23.71 -2.69 15.78
N ASN A 345 -23.91 -4.01 15.59
CA ASN A 345 -23.58 -5.00 16.60
C ASN A 345 -22.04 -5.09 16.74
N PRO A 346 -21.48 -5.08 17.96
CA PRO A 346 -20.03 -5.23 18.16
C PRO A 346 -19.49 -6.61 17.76
N ASP A 347 -20.35 -7.64 17.65
CA ASP A 347 -19.97 -8.93 17.09
C ASP A 347 -19.98 -8.90 15.55
N TRP A 348 -18.80 -8.77 14.96
CA TRP A 348 -18.61 -8.74 13.51
C TRP A 348 -19.13 -9.99 12.78
N ARG A 349 -19.30 -11.11 13.48
CA ARG A 349 -19.83 -12.36 12.90
C ARG A 349 -21.25 -12.22 12.41
N GLN A 350 -22.00 -11.24 12.92
CA GLN A 350 -23.35 -10.90 12.44
C GLN A 350 -23.37 -10.35 11.01
N TYR A 351 -22.20 -9.97 10.49
CA TYR A 351 -22.01 -9.32 9.19
C TYR A 351 -21.21 -10.20 8.22
N LEU A 352 -21.06 -11.49 8.54
CA LEU A 352 -20.43 -12.44 7.63
C LEU A 352 -21.19 -12.55 6.31
N THR A 353 -20.44 -12.59 5.23
CA THR A 353 -20.98 -12.65 3.87
C THR A 353 -20.02 -13.43 2.96
N SER A 354 -20.24 -13.42 1.66
CA SER A 354 -19.32 -13.97 0.66
C SER A 354 -18.65 -12.87 -0.14
N VAL A 355 -17.51 -13.17 -0.76
CA VAL A 355 -16.80 -12.27 -1.68
C VAL A 355 -17.72 -11.90 -2.85
N ASP A 356 -18.44 -12.87 -3.46
CA ASP A 356 -19.40 -12.62 -4.54
C ASP A 356 -20.41 -11.50 -4.21
N LYS A 357 -20.89 -11.44 -2.96
CA LYS A 357 -21.84 -10.39 -2.53
C LYS A 357 -21.17 -9.02 -2.42
N ILE A 358 -19.92 -8.97 -1.95
CA ILE A 358 -19.14 -7.74 -1.89
C ILE A 358 -18.86 -7.23 -3.31
N GLU A 359 -18.47 -8.11 -4.22
CA GLU A 359 -18.23 -7.77 -5.63
C GLU A 359 -19.49 -7.23 -6.31
N ALA A 360 -20.62 -7.91 -6.14
CA ALA A 360 -21.89 -7.46 -6.68
C ALA A 360 -22.31 -6.08 -6.16
N ALA A 361 -21.97 -5.75 -4.91
CA ALA A 361 -22.31 -4.46 -4.29
C ALA A 361 -21.31 -3.35 -4.62
N SER A 362 -20.03 -3.67 -4.75
CA SER A 362 -18.94 -2.70 -4.95
C SER A 362 -18.57 -2.48 -6.42
N GLY A 363 -18.83 -3.46 -7.29
CA GLY A 363 -18.39 -3.46 -8.69
C GLY A 363 -16.91 -3.79 -8.87
N LEU A 364 -16.26 -4.35 -7.86
CA LEU A 364 -14.85 -4.77 -7.90
C LEU A 364 -14.70 -6.23 -8.33
N ASP A 365 -13.54 -6.63 -8.87
CA ASP A 365 -13.14 -8.01 -9.18
C ASP A 365 -12.06 -8.42 -8.17
N LEU A 366 -12.49 -8.91 -7.01
CA LEU A 366 -11.59 -9.34 -5.94
C LEU A 366 -10.97 -10.71 -6.29
N LEU A 367 -9.78 -10.97 -5.77
CA LEU A 367 -9.03 -12.20 -6.04
C LEU A 367 -8.70 -12.40 -7.54
N SER A 368 -8.66 -11.32 -8.32
CA SER A 368 -8.58 -11.34 -9.80
C SER A 368 -7.29 -11.97 -10.35
N ALA A 369 -6.23 -12.10 -9.54
CA ALA A 369 -5.00 -12.81 -9.92
C ALA A 369 -5.14 -14.34 -9.89
N LEU A 370 -6.18 -14.88 -9.24
CA LEU A 370 -6.39 -16.32 -9.16
C LEU A 370 -7.05 -16.86 -10.44
N PRO A 371 -6.80 -18.13 -10.82
CA PRO A 371 -7.51 -18.78 -11.92
C PRO A 371 -9.04 -18.76 -11.68
N ARG A 372 -9.84 -18.53 -12.71
CA ARG A 372 -11.31 -18.42 -12.62
C ARG A 372 -11.99 -19.56 -11.84
N PRO A 373 -11.61 -20.86 -11.99
CA PRO A 373 -12.23 -21.92 -11.18
C PRO A 373 -11.92 -21.77 -9.67
N VAL A 374 -10.76 -21.24 -9.32
CA VAL A 374 -10.34 -21.00 -7.92
C VAL A 374 -11.14 -19.83 -7.35
N GLN A 375 -11.24 -18.71 -8.10
CA GLN A 375 -12.10 -17.59 -7.75
C GLN A 375 -13.54 -18.07 -7.46
N ALA A 376 -14.17 -18.75 -8.42
CA ALA A 376 -15.54 -19.23 -8.29
C ALA A 376 -15.76 -20.17 -7.09
N ARG A 377 -14.73 -20.88 -6.63
CA ARG A 377 -14.76 -21.69 -5.41
C ARG A 377 -14.66 -20.82 -4.16
N LEU A 378 -13.63 -19.96 -4.10
CA LEU A 378 -13.32 -19.18 -2.90
C LEU A 378 -14.32 -18.05 -2.63
N GLN A 379 -14.81 -17.39 -3.69
CA GLN A 379 -15.70 -16.23 -3.59
C GLN A 379 -17.10 -16.56 -3.05
N LYS A 380 -17.53 -17.81 -3.15
CA LYS A 380 -18.82 -18.28 -2.61
C LYS A 380 -18.76 -18.66 -1.14
N LEU A 381 -17.58 -18.86 -0.58
CA LEU A 381 -17.43 -19.28 0.80
C LEU A 381 -17.99 -18.22 1.75
N VAL A 382 -18.65 -18.69 2.79
CA VAL A 382 -19.02 -17.89 3.96
C VAL A 382 -18.40 -18.57 5.15
N ASP A 383 -17.37 -17.96 5.72
CA ASP A 383 -16.64 -18.49 6.87
C ASP A 383 -17.52 -18.48 8.14
N SER A 384 -17.28 -19.38 9.07
CA SER A 384 -18.01 -19.42 10.34
C SER A 384 -17.54 -18.36 11.34
N GLY A 385 -16.38 -17.73 11.11
CA GLY A 385 -15.75 -16.80 12.03
C GLY A 385 -15.23 -17.47 13.31
N ARG A 386 -15.15 -18.80 13.35
CA ARG A 386 -14.58 -19.55 14.49
C ARG A 386 -13.07 -19.67 14.29
N ALA A 387 -12.34 -19.52 15.38
CA ALA A 387 -10.95 -19.97 15.43
C ALA A 387 -11.00 -21.48 15.67
N GLU A 388 -10.51 -22.26 14.70
CA GLU A 388 -10.26 -23.68 14.90
C GLU A 388 -9.02 -23.89 15.77
#